data_54af82f56fe804b41ce8d9a7041f3b49
#
_entry.id   54af82f56fe804b41ce8d9a7041f3b49
#
_cell.length_a   1.000
_cell.length_b   1.000
_cell.length_c   1.000
_cell.angle_alpha   90.00
_cell.angle_beta   90.00
_cell.angle_gamma   90.00
#
_symmetry.space_group_name_H-M   'P 1'
#
loop_
_entity.id
_entity.type
_entity.pdbx_description
1 polymer ?
#
loop_
_entity_poly.entity_id
_entity_poly.type
_entity_poly.pdbx_seq_one_letter_code
_entity_poly.pdbx_strand_id
1 'polypeptide(L)'
;MTIKLVGIGGMGLMLSPSAKHLKPGGHARFLRIHDRGTKDDRRDMCRQAWKDHGADIVHDYETLVGDGDYDGVVICAGKNGDDCDIFRALVPLMQRNKKSQPFILHLSTVSAGFAQAAYDFLSAEGIDYVNYPLTGGPLGAENANMLILASGSESIYSKLEPTLQTIGNPKYFGSSVTAGAEVKLMGQLMVFNGLVGICSAAALKSECFQEELSGSEQAEFFDFLNGGAGGTRQWDVAISKGVRDNTWDQGFMTQHAVVDAIYAAKLCRERGLPALAVIPMVAIALAFAYLLKKYEGTPLATHAIVREMIQKNASGLDDFTTQHINYTDVDASIKNSIAALPQRVKDSVMLDINKDSFSA
;
A
#
# COMPACT_ATOMS: atom_id res chain seq x y z
N MET A 1 -17.12 -8.19 24.66
CA MET A 1 -15.78 -8.70 25.04
C MET A 1 -14.76 -7.94 24.21
N THR A 2 -13.70 -7.41 24.82
CA THR A 2 -12.66 -6.65 24.07
C THR A 2 -11.77 -7.62 23.29
N ILE A 3 -11.57 -7.37 22.00
CA ILE A 3 -10.72 -8.17 21.11
C ILE A 3 -9.26 -7.89 21.46
N LYS A 4 -8.47 -8.92 21.68
CA LYS A 4 -7.05 -8.83 21.96
C LYS A 4 -6.26 -9.02 20.69
N LEU A 5 -5.44 -8.03 20.33
CA LEU A 5 -4.66 -8.02 19.10
C LEU A 5 -3.16 -7.95 19.38
N VAL A 6 -2.37 -8.48 18.48
CA VAL A 6 -0.94 -8.20 18.36
C VAL A 6 -0.66 -7.67 16.95
N GLY A 7 0.37 -6.84 16.77
CA GLY A 7 0.51 -6.11 15.52
C GLY A 7 1.91 -6.14 14.92
N ILE A 8 1.98 -6.26 13.58
CA ILE A 8 3.18 -6.13 12.75
C ILE A 8 2.98 -4.93 11.83
N GLY A 9 4.02 -4.09 11.69
CA GLY A 9 3.93 -2.86 10.90
C GLY A 9 3.39 -1.64 11.68
N GLY A 10 3.24 -1.75 13.01
CA GLY A 10 2.74 -0.68 13.87
C GLY A 10 3.60 0.60 13.89
N MET A 11 4.83 0.54 13.37
CA MET A 11 5.69 1.71 13.18
C MET A 11 5.50 2.37 11.80
N GLY A 12 4.62 1.83 10.95
CA GLY A 12 4.32 2.33 9.61
C GLY A 12 3.33 3.49 9.62
N LEU A 13 3.35 4.30 8.55
CA LEU A 13 2.49 5.49 8.39
C LEU A 13 0.99 5.19 8.37
N MET A 14 0.60 3.95 8.02
CA MET A 14 -0.81 3.57 7.89
C MET A 14 -1.39 2.97 9.18
N LEU A 15 -0.60 2.27 9.99
CA LEU A 15 -1.09 1.61 11.20
C LEU A 15 -0.75 2.38 12.48
N SER A 16 0.40 3.08 12.55
CA SER A 16 0.80 3.79 13.78
C SER A 16 -0.23 4.81 14.29
N PRO A 17 -0.95 5.58 13.42
CA PRO A 17 -1.95 6.51 13.92
C PRO A 17 -3.14 5.86 14.63
N SER A 18 -3.38 4.57 14.39
CA SER A 18 -4.45 3.82 15.07
C SER A 18 -4.28 3.81 16.59
N ALA A 19 -3.04 3.89 17.09
CA ALA A 19 -2.76 3.93 18.53
C ALA A 19 -3.51 5.05 19.26
N LYS A 20 -3.63 6.23 18.64
CA LYS A 20 -4.33 7.39 19.25
C LYS A 20 -5.86 7.32 19.11
N HIS A 21 -6.35 6.56 18.12
CA HIS A 21 -7.79 6.45 17.84
C HIS A 21 -8.46 5.31 18.61
N LEU A 22 -7.73 4.25 18.90
CA LEU A 22 -8.21 3.12 19.70
C LEU A 22 -8.22 3.51 21.17
N LYS A 23 -9.41 3.62 21.77
CA LYS A 23 -9.56 4.02 23.18
C LYS A 23 -9.25 2.85 24.11
N PRO A 24 -8.56 3.07 25.24
CA PRO A 24 -8.47 2.09 26.31
C PRO A 24 -9.88 1.64 26.74
N GLY A 25 -10.10 0.32 26.85
CA GLY A 25 -11.41 -0.24 27.20
C GLY A 25 -12.42 -0.30 26.04
N GLY A 26 -12.02 0.07 24.81
CA GLY A 26 -12.84 -0.04 23.61
C GLY A 26 -13.04 -1.48 23.12
N HIS A 27 -13.51 -1.59 21.85
CA HIS A 27 -13.83 -2.88 21.23
C HIS A 27 -12.60 -3.78 21.00
N ALA A 28 -11.43 -3.19 20.82
CA ALA A 28 -10.16 -3.92 20.72
C ALA A 28 -9.03 -3.20 21.44
N ARG A 29 -8.02 -3.97 21.82
CA ARG A 29 -6.74 -3.46 22.34
C ARG A 29 -5.58 -4.23 21.73
N PHE A 30 -4.48 -3.55 21.45
CA PHE A 30 -3.22 -4.20 21.14
C PHE A 30 -2.48 -4.56 22.42
N LEU A 31 -2.04 -5.81 22.52
CA LEU A 31 -1.22 -6.29 23.63
C LEU A 31 0.26 -6.03 23.35
N ARG A 32 0.70 -6.30 22.14
CA ARG A 32 2.10 -6.21 21.70
C ARG A 32 2.18 -5.71 20.26
N ILE A 33 3.20 -4.90 19.99
CA ILE A 33 3.52 -4.39 18.64
C ILE A 33 4.96 -4.75 18.32
N HIS A 34 5.15 -5.43 17.17
CA HIS A 34 6.48 -5.73 16.66
C HIS A 34 7.15 -4.50 16.05
N ASP A 35 8.38 -4.23 16.47
CA ASP A 35 9.26 -3.21 15.94
C ASP A 35 10.63 -3.78 15.59
N ARG A 36 11.10 -3.52 14.38
CA ARG A 36 12.41 -3.97 13.86
C ARG A 36 13.61 -3.26 14.50
N GLY A 37 13.39 -2.34 15.44
CA GLY A 37 14.44 -1.66 16.20
C GLY A 37 15.14 -0.51 15.46
N THR A 38 14.65 -0.08 14.28
CA THR A 38 15.22 1.09 13.59
C THR A 38 15.04 2.35 14.44
N LYS A 39 16.10 3.11 14.62
CA LYS A 39 16.10 4.36 15.40
C LYS A 39 15.87 5.55 14.47
N ASP A 40 14.79 6.26 14.67
CA ASP A 40 14.49 7.57 14.10
C ASP A 40 13.38 8.24 14.92
N ASP A 41 13.34 9.57 14.94
CA ASP A 41 12.44 10.37 15.78
C ASP A 41 10.96 10.01 15.55
N ARG A 42 10.55 9.79 14.29
CA ARG A 42 9.18 9.40 13.97
C ARG A 42 8.80 8.06 14.59
N ARG A 43 9.69 7.08 14.54
CA ARG A 43 9.43 5.76 15.13
C ARG A 43 9.42 5.81 16.65
N ASP A 44 10.22 6.68 17.25
CA ASP A 44 10.18 6.92 18.70
C ASP A 44 8.83 7.48 19.12
N MET A 45 8.26 8.42 18.36
CA MET A 45 6.89 8.90 18.57
C MET A 45 5.83 7.77 18.42
N CYS A 46 5.97 6.90 17.42
CA CYS A 46 5.08 5.75 17.24
C CYS A 46 5.18 4.77 18.41
N ARG A 47 6.39 4.45 18.89
CA ARG A 47 6.61 3.60 20.09
C ARG A 47 5.92 4.19 21.30
N GLN A 48 6.06 5.48 21.52
CA GLN A 48 5.41 6.16 22.63
C GLN A 48 3.90 6.10 22.52
N ALA A 49 3.33 6.38 21.36
CA ALA A 49 1.87 6.29 21.13
C ALA A 49 1.32 4.88 21.42
N TRP A 50 2.02 3.82 21.02
CA TRP A 50 1.61 2.46 21.35
C TRP A 50 1.75 2.12 22.84
N LYS A 51 2.79 2.61 23.53
CA LYS A 51 2.92 2.47 24.98
C LYS A 51 1.81 3.19 25.72
N ASP A 52 1.44 4.39 25.29
CA ASP A 52 0.34 5.18 25.86
C ASP A 52 -1.01 4.47 25.63
N HIS A 53 -1.16 3.73 24.53
CA HIS A 53 -2.29 2.83 24.29
C HIS A 53 -2.29 1.61 25.23
N GLY A 54 -1.16 1.28 25.83
CA GLY A 54 -0.98 0.12 26.72
C GLY A 54 -0.46 -1.14 26.02
N ALA A 55 0.19 -1.00 24.85
CA ALA A 55 0.83 -2.11 24.15
C ALA A 55 2.34 -2.18 24.46
N ASP A 56 2.85 -3.40 24.63
CA ASP A 56 4.28 -3.67 24.75
C ASP A 56 4.95 -3.60 23.37
N ILE A 57 6.13 -2.99 23.28
CA ILE A 57 6.96 -3.00 22.07
C ILE A 57 7.91 -4.19 22.16
N VAL A 58 7.84 -5.07 21.15
CA VAL A 58 8.65 -6.30 21.08
C VAL A 58 9.46 -6.35 19.79
N HIS A 59 10.57 -7.11 19.77
CA HIS A 59 11.53 -7.07 18.65
C HIS A 59 11.64 -8.40 17.90
N ASP A 60 10.91 -9.41 18.30
CA ASP A 60 10.84 -10.71 17.63
C ASP A 60 9.41 -11.26 17.62
N TYR A 61 9.15 -12.21 16.73
CA TYR A 61 7.81 -12.79 16.57
C TYR A 61 7.47 -13.79 17.68
N GLU A 62 8.44 -14.43 18.30
CA GLU A 62 8.20 -15.34 19.41
C GLU A 62 7.61 -14.59 20.62
N THR A 63 8.22 -13.47 20.99
CA THR A 63 7.68 -12.56 22.01
C THR A 63 6.34 -11.96 21.59
N LEU A 64 6.17 -11.63 20.29
CA LEU A 64 4.93 -11.07 19.76
C LEU A 64 3.74 -12.01 19.99
N VAL A 65 3.87 -13.28 19.63
CA VAL A 65 2.79 -14.27 19.82
C VAL A 65 2.71 -14.78 21.25
N GLY A 66 3.80 -14.71 22.01
CA GLY A 66 3.86 -15.08 23.42
C GLY A 66 3.27 -16.46 23.67
N ASP A 67 2.40 -16.55 24.66
CA ASP A 67 1.71 -17.78 25.05
C ASP A 67 0.33 -17.99 24.37
N GLY A 68 0.05 -17.22 23.30
CA GLY A 68 -1.19 -17.35 22.50
C GLY A 68 -2.43 -16.71 23.15
N ASP A 69 -2.27 -15.71 24.02
CA ASP A 69 -3.37 -15.04 24.75
C ASP A 69 -4.04 -13.90 23.95
N TYR A 70 -3.99 -13.96 22.62
CA TYR A 70 -4.59 -12.99 21.70
C TYR A 70 -5.66 -13.65 20.80
N ASP A 71 -6.56 -12.84 20.28
CA ASP A 71 -7.59 -13.26 19.32
C ASP A 71 -7.12 -13.17 17.86
N GLY A 72 -6.25 -12.21 17.55
CA GLY A 72 -5.78 -12.02 16.17
C GLY A 72 -4.47 -11.25 16.05
N VAL A 73 -3.84 -11.44 14.87
CA VAL A 73 -2.64 -10.72 14.45
C VAL A 73 -3.03 -9.72 13.37
N VAL A 74 -2.65 -8.47 13.54
CA VAL A 74 -2.83 -7.41 12.54
C VAL A 74 -1.51 -7.21 11.80
N ILE A 75 -1.53 -7.30 10.47
CA ILE A 75 -0.35 -7.11 9.61
C ILE A 75 -0.60 -5.94 8.66
N CYS A 76 0.27 -4.92 8.73
CA CYS A 76 0.27 -3.76 7.83
C CYS A 76 1.72 -3.40 7.50
N ALA A 77 2.43 -4.28 6.77
CA ALA A 77 3.88 -4.23 6.75
C ALA A 77 4.51 -4.16 5.36
N GLY A 78 4.06 -4.92 4.38
CA GLY A 78 4.79 -5.12 3.16
C GLY A 78 3.96 -5.21 1.89
N LYS A 79 4.48 -5.98 0.97
CA LYS A 79 3.90 -6.42 -0.29
C LYS A 79 3.95 -7.96 -0.33
N ASN A 80 3.54 -8.59 -1.43
CA ASN A 80 3.48 -10.05 -1.51
C ASN A 80 4.73 -10.75 -0.96
N GLY A 81 5.92 -10.37 -1.43
CA GLY A 81 7.17 -11.00 -1.01
C GLY A 81 7.49 -10.77 0.47
N ASP A 82 7.40 -9.51 0.91
CA ASP A 82 7.67 -9.13 2.31
C ASP A 82 6.70 -9.84 3.28
N ASP A 83 5.40 -9.86 2.92
CA ASP A 83 4.36 -10.46 3.78
C ASP A 83 4.42 -11.99 3.74
N CYS A 84 4.91 -12.58 2.63
CA CYS A 84 5.21 -14.00 2.54
C CYS A 84 6.28 -14.42 3.57
N ASP A 85 7.36 -13.65 3.67
CA ASP A 85 8.41 -13.90 4.67
C ASP A 85 7.89 -13.74 6.11
N ILE A 86 7.01 -12.77 6.33
CA ILE A 86 6.34 -12.63 7.63
C ILE A 86 5.52 -13.88 7.95
N PHE A 87 4.74 -14.41 7.02
CA PHE A 87 3.91 -15.60 7.27
C PHE A 87 4.76 -16.84 7.52
N ARG A 88 5.83 -17.05 6.75
CA ARG A 88 6.78 -18.16 6.99
C ARG A 88 7.34 -18.16 8.41
N ALA A 89 7.71 -16.98 8.91
CA ALA A 89 8.28 -16.85 10.25
C ALA A 89 7.21 -16.90 11.36
N LEU A 90 6.03 -16.34 11.11
CA LEU A 90 5.00 -16.16 12.14
C LEU A 90 4.14 -17.39 12.36
N VAL A 91 3.70 -18.07 11.28
CA VAL A 91 2.68 -19.14 11.36
C VAL A 91 3.16 -20.33 12.21
N PRO A 92 4.40 -20.84 12.09
CA PRO A 92 4.89 -21.89 12.96
C PRO A 92 4.87 -21.53 14.47
N LEU A 93 5.10 -20.25 14.78
CA LEU A 93 5.04 -19.75 16.16
C LEU A 93 3.59 -19.69 16.68
N MET A 94 2.66 -19.22 15.84
CA MET A 94 1.24 -19.22 16.15
C MET A 94 0.72 -20.63 16.42
N GLN A 95 1.16 -21.62 15.63
CA GLN A 95 0.78 -23.03 15.79
C GLN A 95 1.25 -23.61 17.13
N ARG A 96 2.48 -23.35 17.54
CA ARG A 96 3.05 -23.85 18.80
C ARG A 96 2.29 -23.34 20.03
N ASN A 97 1.81 -22.12 19.97
CA ASN A 97 1.23 -21.39 21.11
C ASN A 97 -0.29 -21.20 20.99
N LYS A 98 -0.95 -22.01 20.14
CA LYS A 98 -2.37 -21.86 19.83
C LYS A 98 -3.26 -22.26 21.01
N LYS A 99 -3.95 -21.31 21.63
CA LYS A 99 -4.97 -21.53 22.67
C LYS A 99 -6.41 -21.48 22.14
N SER A 100 -6.64 -20.80 21.03
CA SER A 100 -7.94 -20.66 20.35
C SER A 100 -7.72 -20.65 18.84
N GLN A 101 -8.78 -20.54 18.06
CA GLN A 101 -8.65 -20.31 16.61
C GLN A 101 -8.35 -18.81 16.40
N PRO A 102 -7.08 -18.45 16.14
CA PRO A 102 -6.73 -17.05 15.89
C PRO A 102 -7.07 -16.64 14.49
N PHE A 103 -7.19 -15.34 14.24
CA PHE A 103 -7.29 -14.81 12.88
C PHE A 103 -6.09 -13.90 12.54
N ILE A 104 -5.83 -13.76 11.24
CA ILE A 104 -4.94 -12.74 10.70
C ILE A 104 -5.78 -11.68 9.98
N LEU A 105 -5.72 -10.43 10.46
CA LEU A 105 -6.24 -9.25 9.79
C LEU A 105 -5.11 -8.61 8.99
N HIS A 106 -5.12 -8.82 7.68
CA HIS A 106 -4.09 -8.35 6.77
C HIS A 106 -4.52 -7.04 6.11
N LEU A 107 -3.86 -5.93 6.44
CA LEU A 107 -4.18 -4.58 5.98
C LEU A 107 -3.29 -4.11 4.81
N SER A 108 -2.29 -4.89 4.44
CA SER A 108 -1.38 -4.56 3.31
C SER A 108 -2.10 -4.63 1.97
N THR A 109 -1.63 -3.85 1.01
CA THR A 109 -2.02 -4.00 -0.40
C THR A 109 -1.24 -5.15 -1.02
N VAL A 110 -1.94 -6.20 -1.37
CA VAL A 110 -1.39 -7.40 -2.01
C VAL A 110 -2.13 -7.70 -3.32
N SER A 111 -1.60 -8.61 -4.14
CA SER A 111 -2.32 -9.10 -5.32
C SER A 111 -3.50 -10.00 -4.91
N ALA A 112 -4.50 -10.12 -5.79
CA ALA A 112 -5.62 -11.03 -5.56
C ALA A 112 -5.15 -12.49 -5.42
N GLY A 113 -4.14 -12.89 -6.21
CA GLY A 113 -3.53 -14.22 -6.11
C GLY A 113 -2.86 -14.48 -4.76
N PHE A 114 -2.20 -13.45 -4.18
CA PHE A 114 -1.67 -13.56 -2.82
C PHE A 114 -2.78 -13.77 -1.78
N ALA A 115 -3.84 -12.97 -1.84
CA ALA A 115 -4.94 -13.05 -0.87
C ALA A 115 -5.58 -14.47 -0.90
N GLN A 116 -5.76 -15.06 -2.09
CA GLN A 116 -6.27 -16.42 -2.24
C GLN A 116 -5.28 -17.46 -1.68
N ALA A 117 -4.02 -17.39 -2.08
CA ALA A 117 -3.01 -18.35 -1.66
C ALA A 117 -2.76 -18.32 -0.14
N ALA A 118 -2.78 -17.10 0.46
CA ALA A 118 -2.69 -16.93 1.90
C ALA A 118 -3.89 -17.52 2.64
N TYR A 119 -5.10 -17.32 2.11
CA TYR A 119 -6.31 -17.92 2.66
C TYR A 119 -6.22 -19.46 2.63
N ASP A 120 -5.83 -20.05 1.48
CA ASP A 120 -5.74 -21.49 1.33
C ASP A 120 -4.70 -22.10 2.29
N PHE A 121 -3.54 -21.45 2.42
CA PHE A 121 -2.49 -21.87 3.34
C PHE A 121 -2.94 -21.77 4.80
N LEU A 122 -3.42 -20.60 5.24
CA LEU A 122 -3.76 -20.35 6.64
C LEU A 122 -4.98 -21.16 7.10
N SER A 123 -5.95 -21.38 6.20
CA SER A 123 -7.10 -22.25 6.49
C SER A 123 -6.67 -23.69 6.76
N ALA A 124 -5.68 -24.21 6.00
CA ALA A 124 -5.11 -25.53 6.24
C ALA A 124 -4.41 -25.61 7.60
N GLU A 125 -3.84 -24.51 8.07
CA GLU A 125 -3.21 -24.37 9.39
C GLU A 125 -4.22 -24.06 10.52
N GLY A 126 -5.53 -23.97 10.21
CA GLY A 126 -6.60 -23.65 11.16
C GLY A 126 -6.48 -22.22 11.72
N ILE A 127 -6.00 -21.28 10.91
CA ILE A 127 -5.92 -19.86 11.17
C ILE A 127 -6.87 -19.15 10.22
N ASP A 128 -7.79 -18.36 10.75
CA ASP A 128 -8.69 -17.56 9.91
C ASP A 128 -7.92 -16.39 9.26
N TYR A 129 -8.23 -16.09 8.00
CA TYR A 129 -7.57 -15.03 7.26
C TYR A 129 -8.56 -14.09 6.59
N VAL A 130 -8.32 -12.79 6.74
CA VAL A 130 -9.04 -11.74 6.02
C VAL A 130 -8.05 -10.67 5.54
N ASN A 131 -8.21 -10.21 4.29
CA ASN A 131 -7.44 -9.10 3.74
C ASN A 131 -8.35 -7.87 3.58
N TYR A 132 -8.07 -6.82 4.37
CA TYR A 132 -8.80 -5.56 4.39
C TYR A 132 -7.86 -4.39 4.04
N PRO A 133 -7.46 -4.24 2.78
CA PRO A 133 -6.53 -3.18 2.38
C PRO A 133 -7.08 -1.79 2.70
N LEU A 134 -6.15 -0.89 2.98
CA LEU A 134 -6.43 0.49 3.36
C LEU A 134 -6.26 1.44 2.17
N THR A 135 -7.09 2.49 2.10
CA THR A 135 -6.91 3.61 1.17
C THR A 135 -7.24 4.94 1.85
N GLY A 136 -6.54 6.01 1.47
CA GLY A 136 -6.63 7.34 2.09
C GLY A 136 -5.27 7.94 2.45
N GLY A 137 -4.21 7.14 2.39
CA GLY A 137 -2.84 7.55 2.68
C GLY A 137 -2.60 7.93 4.15
N PRO A 138 -1.41 8.45 4.47
CA PRO A 138 -1.07 8.82 5.84
C PRO A 138 -2.04 9.84 6.46
N LEU A 139 -2.52 10.80 5.67
CA LEU A 139 -3.49 11.79 6.14
C LEU A 139 -4.83 11.14 6.53
N GLY A 140 -5.26 10.12 5.76
CA GLY A 140 -6.45 9.34 6.10
C GLY A 140 -6.28 8.57 7.41
N ALA A 141 -5.09 8.02 7.66
CA ALA A 141 -4.77 7.33 8.89
C ALA A 141 -4.74 8.29 10.10
N GLU A 142 -4.10 9.46 9.94
CA GLU A 142 -4.03 10.51 10.97
C GLU A 142 -5.40 11.01 11.41
N ASN A 143 -6.36 11.11 10.48
CA ASN A 143 -7.71 11.64 10.72
C ASN A 143 -8.77 10.55 10.97
N ALA A 144 -8.39 9.28 11.09
CA ALA A 144 -9.31 8.13 11.21
C ALA A 144 -10.39 8.10 10.12
N ASN A 145 -10.04 8.46 8.90
CA ASN A 145 -10.97 8.48 7.78
C ASN A 145 -10.51 7.63 6.57
N MET A 146 -9.60 6.68 6.81
CA MET A 146 -9.25 5.69 5.79
C MET A 146 -10.48 4.92 5.32
N LEU A 147 -10.55 4.58 4.03
CA LEU A 147 -11.47 3.54 3.58
C LEU A 147 -10.82 2.18 3.83
N ILE A 148 -11.58 1.28 4.45
CA ILE A 148 -11.14 -0.07 4.79
C ILE A 148 -11.95 -1.05 3.95
N LEU A 149 -11.30 -1.77 3.05
CA LEU A 149 -11.96 -2.56 2.00
C LEU A 149 -12.09 -4.01 2.48
N ALA A 150 -13.13 -4.29 3.26
CA ALA A 150 -13.32 -5.57 3.93
C ALA A 150 -13.94 -6.63 3.02
N SER A 151 -13.46 -7.88 3.11
CA SER A 151 -14.04 -9.03 2.41
C SER A 151 -13.69 -10.35 3.09
N GLY A 152 -14.29 -11.45 2.65
CA GLY A 152 -14.08 -12.78 3.22
C GLY A 152 -15.10 -13.12 4.32
N SER A 153 -14.67 -13.65 5.44
CA SER A 153 -15.55 -14.08 6.53
C SER A 153 -16.42 -12.95 7.10
N GLU A 154 -17.72 -13.01 6.92
CA GLU A 154 -18.69 -12.04 7.45
C GLU A 154 -18.71 -12.04 8.98
N SER A 155 -18.50 -13.20 9.62
CA SER A 155 -18.45 -13.32 11.07
C SER A 155 -17.25 -12.57 11.65
N ILE A 156 -16.09 -12.64 10.98
CA ILE A 156 -14.89 -11.88 11.38
C ILE A 156 -15.12 -10.39 11.12
N TYR A 157 -15.74 -10.02 9.97
CA TYR A 157 -16.04 -8.63 9.69
C TYR A 157 -16.95 -8.04 10.78
N SER A 158 -18.08 -8.68 11.10
CA SER A 158 -19.02 -8.23 12.13
C SER A 158 -18.37 -8.09 13.51
N LYS A 159 -17.42 -8.99 13.84
CA LYS A 159 -16.62 -8.90 15.08
C LYS A 159 -15.69 -7.68 15.08
N LEU A 160 -15.07 -7.37 13.93
CA LEU A 160 -14.07 -6.31 13.80
C LEU A 160 -14.64 -4.94 13.47
N GLU A 161 -15.82 -4.86 12.86
CA GLU A 161 -16.41 -3.62 12.35
C GLU A 161 -16.42 -2.47 13.38
N PRO A 162 -16.83 -2.67 14.67
CA PRO A 162 -16.78 -1.58 15.64
C PRO A 162 -15.36 -1.05 15.91
N THR A 163 -14.33 -1.91 15.80
CA THR A 163 -12.94 -1.51 15.92
C THR A 163 -12.47 -0.77 14.67
N LEU A 164 -12.82 -1.28 13.48
CA LEU A 164 -12.45 -0.66 12.22
C LEU A 164 -13.04 0.74 12.06
N GLN A 165 -14.26 0.96 12.55
CA GLN A 165 -14.93 2.28 12.57
C GLN A 165 -14.20 3.32 13.43
N THR A 166 -13.34 2.91 14.36
CA THR A 166 -12.53 3.86 15.14
C THR A 166 -11.31 4.37 14.38
N ILE A 167 -10.85 3.65 13.36
CA ILE A 167 -9.66 4.00 12.57
C ILE A 167 -9.97 4.37 11.11
N GLY A 168 -11.23 4.27 10.70
CA GLY A 168 -11.65 4.59 9.33
C GLY A 168 -13.10 4.25 9.03
N ASN A 169 -13.41 4.15 7.75
CA ASN A 169 -14.72 3.84 7.20
C ASN A 169 -14.69 2.45 6.55
N PRO A 170 -15.01 1.38 7.28
CA PRO A 170 -15.05 0.03 6.72
C PRO A 170 -16.25 -0.16 5.79
N LYS A 171 -16.03 -0.89 4.70
CA LYS A 171 -17.11 -1.37 3.83
C LYS A 171 -16.85 -2.82 3.46
N TYR A 172 -17.87 -3.65 3.62
CA TYR A 172 -17.82 -5.08 3.29
C TYR A 172 -18.19 -5.30 1.83
N PHE A 173 -17.35 -6.02 1.08
CA PHE A 173 -17.51 -6.32 -0.36
C PHE A 173 -17.86 -7.79 -0.65
N GLY A 174 -18.32 -8.52 0.37
CA GLY A 174 -18.80 -9.90 0.20
C GLY A 174 -17.81 -10.97 0.65
N SER A 175 -18.24 -12.22 0.52
CA SER A 175 -17.54 -13.40 1.09
C SER A 175 -16.30 -13.86 0.32
N SER A 176 -16.06 -13.33 -0.88
CA SER A 176 -14.81 -13.64 -1.61
C SER A 176 -13.60 -13.09 -0.88
N VAL A 177 -12.62 -13.94 -0.61
CA VAL A 177 -11.39 -13.57 0.10
C VAL A 177 -10.51 -12.59 -0.69
N THR A 178 -10.69 -12.51 -2.00
CA THR A 178 -9.93 -11.63 -2.90
C THR A 178 -10.59 -10.27 -3.13
N ALA A 179 -11.88 -10.11 -2.81
CA ALA A 179 -12.65 -8.92 -3.19
C ALA A 179 -12.06 -7.62 -2.62
N GLY A 180 -11.57 -7.62 -1.38
CA GLY A 180 -10.89 -6.44 -0.79
C GLY A 180 -9.64 -6.03 -1.59
N ALA A 181 -8.79 -6.99 -1.93
CA ALA A 181 -7.60 -6.76 -2.76
C ALA A 181 -7.98 -6.26 -4.17
N GLU A 182 -8.97 -6.87 -4.81
CA GLU A 182 -9.44 -6.46 -6.13
C GLU A 182 -9.98 -5.02 -6.13
N VAL A 183 -10.83 -4.68 -5.16
CA VAL A 183 -11.37 -3.32 -5.00
C VAL A 183 -10.25 -2.32 -4.72
N LYS A 184 -9.25 -2.69 -3.92
CA LYS A 184 -8.07 -1.85 -3.71
C LYS A 184 -7.35 -1.56 -5.01
N LEU A 185 -7.13 -2.56 -5.85
CA LEU A 185 -6.43 -2.40 -7.13
C LEU A 185 -7.27 -1.61 -8.15
N MET A 186 -8.61 -1.73 -8.14
CA MET A 186 -9.49 -0.83 -8.90
C MET A 186 -9.30 0.64 -8.46
N GLY A 187 -9.18 0.88 -7.16
CA GLY A 187 -8.86 2.21 -6.63
C GLY A 187 -7.48 2.70 -7.09
N GLN A 188 -6.48 1.83 -7.19
CA GLN A 188 -5.14 2.19 -7.67
C GLN A 188 -5.12 2.56 -9.15
N LEU A 189 -5.96 1.94 -10.00
CA LEU A 189 -6.18 2.38 -11.38
C LEU A 189 -6.62 3.86 -11.43
N MET A 190 -7.59 4.24 -10.60
CA MET A 190 -8.06 5.63 -10.52
C MET A 190 -6.96 6.58 -10.00
N VAL A 191 -6.26 6.18 -8.95
CA VAL A 191 -5.15 6.96 -8.35
C VAL A 191 -4.07 7.26 -9.38
N PHE A 192 -3.57 6.24 -10.07
CA PHE A 192 -2.42 6.41 -10.95
C PHE A 192 -2.76 7.11 -12.27
N ASN A 193 -3.94 6.84 -12.86
CA ASN A 193 -4.39 7.58 -14.04
C ASN A 193 -4.63 9.07 -13.71
N GLY A 194 -5.25 9.36 -12.56
CA GLY A 194 -5.42 10.74 -12.08
C GLY A 194 -4.08 11.44 -11.81
N LEU A 195 -3.12 10.72 -11.22
CA LEU A 195 -1.78 11.25 -10.94
C LEU A 195 -1.06 11.62 -12.25
N VAL A 196 -1.03 10.70 -13.22
CA VAL A 196 -0.34 10.98 -14.50
C VAL A 196 -1.02 12.10 -15.26
N GLY A 197 -2.36 12.15 -15.27
CA GLY A 197 -3.11 13.22 -15.91
C GLY A 197 -2.75 14.60 -15.37
N ILE A 198 -2.75 14.78 -14.04
CA ILE A 198 -2.43 16.07 -13.42
C ILE A 198 -0.93 16.41 -13.51
N CYS A 199 -0.04 15.41 -13.45
CA CYS A 199 1.40 15.60 -13.68
C CYS A 199 1.67 16.09 -15.11
N SER A 200 1.01 15.47 -16.11
CA SER A 200 1.14 15.87 -17.53
C SER A 200 0.64 17.29 -17.73
N ALA A 201 -0.50 17.65 -17.11
CA ALA A 201 -1.02 19.02 -17.18
C ALA A 201 -0.06 20.05 -16.55
N ALA A 202 0.57 19.71 -15.41
CA ALA A 202 1.53 20.58 -14.76
C ALA A 202 2.81 20.77 -15.60
N ALA A 203 3.33 19.70 -16.19
CA ALA A 203 4.47 19.78 -17.12
C ALA A 203 4.10 20.61 -18.35
N LEU A 204 2.93 20.37 -18.96
CA LEU A 204 2.46 21.10 -20.13
C LEU A 204 2.30 22.60 -19.83
N LYS A 205 1.75 22.98 -18.67
CA LYS A 205 1.64 24.40 -18.27
C LYS A 205 3.03 25.04 -18.21
N SER A 206 3.99 24.38 -17.55
CA SER A 206 5.36 24.89 -17.45
C SER A 206 5.97 25.15 -18.84
N GLU A 207 5.78 24.25 -19.79
CA GLU A 207 6.30 24.41 -21.15
C GLU A 207 5.55 25.46 -21.97
N CYS A 208 4.21 25.50 -21.89
CA CYS A 208 3.40 26.48 -22.65
C CYS A 208 3.63 27.93 -22.22
N PHE A 209 3.83 28.16 -20.93
CA PHE A 209 3.97 29.49 -20.37
C PHE A 209 5.42 29.86 -20.06
N GLN A 210 6.38 28.94 -20.28
CA GLN A 210 7.80 29.11 -19.98
C GLN A 210 8.05 29.49 -18.51
N GLU A 211 7.33 28.80 -17.62
CA GLU A 211 7.36 29.01 -16.17
C GLU A 211 8.05 27.86 -15.45
N GLU A 212 8.54 28.14 -14.24
CA GLU A 212 9.06 27.09 -13.37
C GLU A 212 7.94 26.11 -12.98
N LEU A 213 8.31 24.82 -12.80
CA LEU A 213 7.37 23.75 -12.44
C LEU A 213 6.73 23.95 -11.07
N SER A 214 7.39 24.68 -10.16
CA SER A 214 6.95 24.91 -8.79
C SER A 214 6.89 26.41 -8.46
N GLY A 215 5.98 26.76 -7.57
CA GLY A 215 5.74 28.14 -7.13
C GLY A 215 4.26 28.39 -6.85
N SER A 216 3.97 29.53 -6.18
CA SER A 216 2.60 29.89 -5.80
C SER A 216 1.68 30.08 -7.00
N GLU A 217 2.13 30.76 -8.05
CA GLU A 217 1.34 31.00 -9.27
C GLU A 217 0.97 29.69 -9.96
N GLN A 218 1.91 28.73 -10.00
CA GLN A 218 1.65 27.41 -10.54
C GLN A 218 0.60 26.66 -9.69
N ALA A 219 0.70 26.76 -8.36
CA ALA A 219 -0.25 26.12 -7.48
C ALA A 219 -1.65 26.73 -7.59
N GLU A 220 -1.78 28.07 -7.63
CA GLU A 220 -3.06 28.78 -7.77
C GLU A 220 -3.77 28.43 -9.09
N PHE A 221 -3.02 28.30 -10.17
CA PHE A 221 -3.57 27.88 -11.47
C PHE A 221 -4.24 26.49 -11.38
N PHE A 222 -3.58 25.53 -10.72
CA PHE A 222 -4.13 24.18 -10.58
C PHE A 222 -5.20 24.08 -9.48
N ASP A 223 -5.18 24.90 -8.44
CA ASP A 223 -6.30 25.03 -7.50
C ASP A 223 -7.57 25.45 -8.24
N PHE A 224 -7.45 26.40 -9.17
CA PHE A 224 -8.57 26.82 -10.00
C PHE A 224 -9.04 25.70 -10.95
N LEU A 225 -8.13 25.10 -11.74
CA LEU A 225 -8.49 24.05 -12.70
C LEU A 225 -9.04 22.79 -12.03
N ASN A 226 -8.52 22.43 -10.86
CA ASN A 226 -8.98 21.25 -10.12
C ASN A 226 -10.43 21.38 -9.62
N GLY A 227 -10.96 22.61 -9.55
CA GLY A 227 -12.38 22.88 -9.27
C GLY A 227 -13.32 22.56 -10.44
N GLY A 228 -12.79 22.32 -11.65
CA GLY A 228 -13.55 22.00 -12.86
C GLY A 228 -13.70 20.49 -13.12
N ALA A 229 -14.21 20.16 -14.32
CA ALA A 229 -14.48 18.79 -14.73
C ALA A 229 -13.24 17.87 -14.79
N GLY A 230 -12.04 18.43 -14.93
CA GLY A 230 -10.77 17.71 -14.88
C GLY A 230 -10.20 17.49 -13.49
N GLY A 231 -10.91 17.91 -12.44
CA GLY A 231 -10.45 17.82 -11.06
C GLY A 231 -10.11 16.40 -10.62
N THR A 232 -9.02 16.28 -9.89
CA THR A 232 -8.56 15.01 -9.34
C THR A 232 -8.07 15.18 -7.91
N ARG A 233 -8.44 14.21 -7.04
CA ARG A 233 -7.94 14.17 -5.67
C ARG A 233 -6.41 14.09 -5.61
N GLN A 234 -5.74 13.65 -6.70
CA GLN A 234 -4.28 13.58 -6.74
C GLN A 234 -3.62 14.97 -6.70
N TRP A 235 -4.31 16.00 -7.16
CA TRP A 235 -3.86 17.36 -6.94
C TRP A 235 -3.77 17.66 -5.42
N ASP A 236 -4.85 17.47 -4.69
CA ASP A 236 -4.96 17.85 -3.27
C ASP A 236 -4.01 17.04 -2.37
N VAL A 237 -3.87 15.73 -2.61
CA VAL A 237 -3.15 14.81 -1.69
C VAL A 237 -1.69 14.56 -2.06
N ALA A 238 -1.29 14.88 -3.28
CA ALA A 238 0.04 14.56 -3.79
C ALA A 238 0.73 15.76 -4.45
N ILE A 239 0.29 16.14 -5.64
CA ILE A 239 1.02 17.07 -6.52
C ILE A 239 1.10 18.48 -5.96
N SER A 240 0.05 18.99 -5.32
CA SER A 240 0.06 20.34 -4.77
C SER A 240 1.25 20.61 -3.85
N LYS A 241 1.67 19.63 -3.06
CA LYS A 241 2.84 19.74 -2.17
C LYS A 241 4.14 19.94 -2.96
N GLY A 242 4.33 19.13 -4.01
CA GLY A 242 5.51 19.26 -4.86
C GLY A 242 5.56 20.60 -5.59
N VAL A 243 4.43 21.01 -6.16
CA VAL A 243 4.34 22.27 -6.92
C VAL A 243 4.41 23.49 -6.00
N ARG A 244 3.69 23.49 -4.89
CA ARG A 244 3.61 24.63 -3.95
C ARG A 244 4.85 24.78 -3.09
N ASP A 245 5.29 23.66 -2.50
CA ASP A 245 6.29 23.64 -1.43
C ASP A 245 7.64 23.06 -1.89
N ASN A 246 7.77 22.69 -3.16
CA ASN A 246 8.92 21.97 -3.73
C ASN A 246 9.27 20.70 -2.95
N THR A 247 8.26 19.96 -2.47
CA THR A 247 8.42 18.76 -1.64
C THR A 247 8.13 17.50 -2.44
N TRP A 248 9.15 16.68 -2.67
CA TRP A 248 9.09 15.50 -3.57
C TRP A 248 9.30 14.16 -2.88
N ASP A 249 9.53 14.17 -1.57
CA ASP A 249 9.88 13.01 -0.73
C ASP A 249 8.81 12.65 0.32
N GLN A 250 7.65 13.29 0.27
CA GLN A 250 6.54 13.07 1.20
C GLN A 250 5.27 12.65 0.47
N GLY A 251 4.61 11.62 0.98
CA GLY A 251 3.35 11.11 0.43
C GLY A 251 3.42 9.62 0.09
N PHE A 252 2.79 9.22 -1.01
CA PHE A 252 2.84 7.83 -1.48
C PHE A 252 4.17 7.54 -2.16
N MET A 253 4.99 6.73 -1.50
CA MET A 253 6.36 6.48 -1.93
C MET A 253 6.41 5.61 -3.19
N THR A 254 7.25 5.98 -4.14
CA THR A 254 7.44 5.35 -5.46
C THR A 254 7.72 3.85 -5.35
N GLN A 255 8.54 3.43 -4.38
CA GLN A 255 8.88 2.01 -4.16
C GLN A 255 7.67 1.11 -3.82
N HIS A 256 6.61 1.68 -3.23
CA HIS A 256 5.37 0.96 -2.94
C HIS A 256 4.36 1.09 -4.08
N ALA A 257 4.32 2.24 -4.70
CA ALA A 257 3.39 2.54 -5.78
C ALA A 257 3.67 1.72 -7.04
N VAL A 258 4.94 1.52 -7.39
CA VAL A 258 5.33 0.70 -8.54
C VAL A 258 4.78 -0.72 -8.44
N VAL A 259 4.82 -1.31 -7.24
CA VAL A 259 4.28 -2.65 -6.99
C VAL A 259 2.76 -2.69 -7.16
N ASP A 260 2.06 -1.69 -6.62
CA ASP A 260 0.61 -1.57 -6.76
C ASP A 260 0.19 -1.39 -8.22
N ALA A 261 0.95 -0.63 -9.03
CA ALA A 261 0.69 -0.48 -10.47
C ALA A 261 0.86 -1.81 -11.22
N ILE A 262 1.88 -2.60 -10.89
CA ILE A 262 2.09 -3.93 -11.45
C ILE A 262 0.94 -4.88 -11.08
N TYR A 263 0.50 -4.89 -9.82
CA TYR A 263 -0.64 -5.70 -9.38
C TYR A 263 -1.93 -5.30 -10.11
N ALA A 264 -2.17 -4.01 -10.30
CA ALA A 264 -3.32 -3.51 -11.05
C ALA A 264 -3.26 -3.94 -12.53
N ALA A 265 -2.09 -3.81 -13.19
CA ALA A 265 -1.88 -4.29 -14.56
C ALA A 265 -2.15 -5.80 -14.67
N LYS A 266 -1.60 -6.59 -13.75
CA LYS A 266 -1.78 -8.05 -13.72
C LYS A 266 -3.25 -8.42 -13.53
N LEU A 267 -3.95 -7.79 -12.59
CA LEU A 267 -5.38 -8.03 -12.36
C LEU A 267 -6.21 -7.69 -13.60
N CYS A 268 -5.98 -6.54 -14.26
CA CYS A 268 -6.65 -6.20 -15.51
C CYS A 268 -6.44 -7.29 -16.58
N ARG A 269 -5.22 -7.78 -16.71
CA ARG A 269 -4.87 -8.83 -17.67
C ARG A 269 -5.58 -10.16 -17.35
N GLU A 270 -5.58 -10.58 -16.09
CA GLU A 270 -6.24 -11.81 -15.62
C GLU A 270 -7.76 -11.76 -15.79
N ARG A 271 -8.34 -10.58 -15.70
CA ARG A 271 -9.78 -10.36 -15.93
C ARG A 271 -10.14 -10.14 -17.41
N GLY A 272 -9.19 -10.29 -18.33
CA GLY A 272 -9.41 -10.20 -19.76
C GLY A 272 -9.65 -8.77 -20.28
N LEU A 273 -9.24 -7.74 -19.54
CA LEU A 273 -9.38 -6.36 -20.01
C LEU A 273 -8.45 -6.09 -21.20
N PRO A 274 -8.83 -5.18 -22.11
CA PRO A 274 -8.03 -4.83 -23.29
C PRO A 274 -6.72 -4.14 -22.91
N ALA A 275 -5.75 -4.14 -23.83
CA ALA A 275 -4.46 -3.48 -23.67
C ALA A 275 -4.59 -2.02 -23.20
N LEU A 276 -5.65 -1.31 -23.62
CA LEU A 276 -5.94 0.06 -23.19
C LEU A 276 -6.06 0.21 -21.66
N ALA A 277 -6.50 -0.83 -20.95
CA ALA A 277 -6.57 -0.81 -19.48
C ALA A 277 -5.25 -1.27 -18.82
N VAL A 278 -4.46 -2.10 -19.48
CA VAL A 278 -3.24 -2.70 -18.93
C VAL A 278 -2.01 -1.83 -19.17
N ILE A 279 -1.79 -1.41 -20.41
CA ILE A 279 -0.58 -0.67 -20.83
C ILE A 279 -0.37 0.64 -20.05
N PRO A 280 -1.39 1.46 -19.74
CA PRO A 280 -1.18 2.63 -18.89
C PRO A 280 -0.59 2.30 -17.52
N MET A 281 -1.03 1.20 -16.89
CA MET A 281 -0.48 0.77 -15.60
C MET A 281 0.97 0.27 -15.72
N VAL A 282 1.30 -0.42 -16.82
CA VAL A 282 2.69 -0.82 -17.12
C VAL A 282 3.57 0.41 -17.35
N ALA A 283 3.11 1.39 -18.11
CA ALA A 283 3.84 2.63 -18.37
C ALA A 283 4.10 3.40 -17.06
N ILE A 284 3.11 3.48 -16.19
CA ILE A 284 3.23 4.10 -14.87
C ILE A 284 4.23 3.32 -13.99
N ALA A 285 4.17 1.99 -13.98
CA ALA A 285 5.13 1.17 -13.25
C ALA A 285 6.56 1.39 -13.76
N LEU A 286 6.75 1.49 -15.07
CA LEU A 286 8.06 1.81 -15.68
C LEU A 286 8.53 3.21 -15.32
N ALA A 287 7.64 4.20 -15.33
CA ALA A 287 7.98 5.56 -14.92
C ALA A 287 8.46 5.61 -13.45
N PHE A 288 7.80 4.85 -12.57
CA PHE A 288 8.26 4.72 -11.18
C PHE A 288 9.57 3.92 -11.06
N ALA A 289 9.75 2.88 -11.87
CA ALA A 289 11.01 2.13 -11.93
C ALA A 289 12.17 3.03 -12.40
N TYR A 290 11.91 3.91 -13.37
CA TYR A 290 12.87 4.92 -13.80
C TYR A 290 13.29 5.86 -12.68
N LEU A 291 12.34 6.39 -11.91
CA LEU A 291 12.64 7.23 -10.74
C LEU A 291 13.50 6.49 -9.72
N LEU A 292 13.14 5.25 -9.38
CA LEU A 292 13.87 4.43 -8.43
C LEU A 292 15.31 4.15 -8.86
N LYS A 293 15.54 4.03 -10.17
CA LYS A 293 16.87 3.79 -10.74
C LYS A 293 17.68 5.08 -10.86
N LYS A 294 17.05 6.16 -11.37
CA LYS A 294 17.72 7.45 -11.58
C LYS A 294 18.12 8.12 -10.27
N TYR A 295 17.32 7.95 -9.22
CA TYR A 295 17.51 8.56 -7.91
C TYR A 295 17.75 7.50 -6.82
N GLU A 296 18.58 6.52 -7.13
CA GLU A 296 18.88 5.43 -6.20
C GLU A 296 19.32 5.97 -4.84
N GLY A 297 18.76 5.39 -3.76
CA GLY A 297 19.02 5.82 -2.39
C GLY A 297 18.24 7.07 -1.93
N THR A 298 17.59 7.79 -2.84
CA THR A 298 16.77 8.97 -2.49
C THR A 298 15.30 8.58 -2.41
N PRO A 299 14.64 8.78 -1.26
CA PRO A 299 13.20 8.53 -1.16
C PRO A 299 12.42 9.56 -1.99
N LEU A 300 11.58 9.10 -2.91
CA LEU A 300 10.71 9.94 -3.73
C LEU A 300 9.26 9.48 -3.64
N ALA A 301 8.36 10.45 -3.55
CA ALA A 301 6.92 10.23 -3.69
C ALA A 301 6.51 10.17 -5.17
N THR A 302 5.36 9.57 -5.45
CA THR A 302 4.86 9.32 -6.82
C THR A 302 4.76 10.58 -7.68
N HIS A 303 4.39 11.71 -7.09
CA HIS A 303 4.24 12.98 -7.82
C HIS A 303 5.57 13.58 -8.29
N ALA A 304 6.72 13.09 -7.78
CA ALA A 304 8.03 13.49 -8.30
C ALA A 304 8.21 13.15 -9.79
N ILE A 305 7.38 12.28 -10.36
CA ILE A 305 7.40 11.95 -11.79
C ILE A 305 7.19 13.19 -12.68
N VAL A 306 6.47 14.21 -12.23
CA VAL A 306 6.25 15.44 -12.99
C VAL A 306 7.56 16.12 -13.38
N ARG A 307 8.62 15.99 -12.57
CA ARG A 307 9.96 16.54 -12.85
C ARG A 307 10.63 15.90 -14.08
N GLU A 308 10.21 14.68 -14.40
CA GLU A 308 10.70 13.92 -15.55
C GLU A 308 9.83 14.13 -16.81
N MET A 309 8.66 14.74 -16.68
CA MET A 309 7.73 15.00 -17.78
C MET A 309 8.00 16.33 -18.50
N ILE A 310 8.79 17.23 -17.91
CA ILE A 310 9.18 18.49 -18.57
C ILE A 310 10.20 18.22 -19.68
N GLN A 311 10.18 19.05 -20.73
CA GLN A 311 10.92 18.83 -21.97
C GLN A 311 12.41 18.50 -21.77
N LYS A 312 13.09 19.22 -20.89
CA LYS A 312 14.52 19.02 -20.61
C LYS A 312 14.89 17.64 -20.03
N ASN A 313 13.93 16.92 -19.47
CA ASN A 313 14.13 15.61 -18.79
C ASN A 313 13.41 14.46 -19.52
N ALA A 314 12.41 14.76 -20.35
CA ALA A 314 11.47 13.78 -20.89
C ALA A 314 12.14 12.67 -21.70
N SER A 315 13.20 12.96 -22.46
CA SER A 315 13.87 11.97 -23.32
C SER A 315 14.36 10.74 -22.54
N GLY A 316 14.89 10.92 -21.33
CA GLY A 316 15.36 9.79 -20.51
C GLY A 316 14.21 8.91 -20.02
N LEU A 317 13.06 9.49 -19.69
CA LEU A 317 11.86 8.75 -19.31
C LEU A 317 11.27 8.02 -20.54
N ASP A 318 11.19 8.69 -21.69
CA ASP A 318 10.66 8.12 -22.92
C ASP A 318 11.51 6.94 -23.41
N ASP A 319 12.82 7.10 -23.47
CA ASP A 319 13.74 6.02 -23.85
C ASP A 319 13.58 4.81 -22.92
N PHE A 320 13.52 5.05 -21.62
CA PHE A 320 13.38 3.97 -20.64
C PHE A 320 12.04 3.25 -20.79
N THR A 321 10.94 3.97 -20.90
CA THR A 321 9.61 3.35 -21.01
C THR A 321 9.42 2.63 -22.34
N THR A 322 9.86 3.22 -23.43
CA THR A 322 9.73 2.66 -24.79
C THR A 322 10.49 1.35 -24.96
N GLN A 323 11.70 1.23 -24.38
CA GLN A 323 12.50 0.00 -24.42
C GLN A 323 11.82 -1.19 -23.72
N HIS A 324 10.93 -0.96 -22.77
CA HIS A 324 10.32 -2.00 -21.95
C HIS A 324 8.87 -2.33 -22.31
N ILE A 325 8.17 -1.44 -23.02
CA ILE A 325 6.78 -1.68 -23.45
C ILE A 325 6.76 -2.42 -24.80
N ASN A 326 6.05 -3.54 -24.81
CA ASN A 326 5.71 -4.27 -26.03
C ASN A 326 4.19 -4.18 -26.24
N TYR A 327 3.76 -3.33 -27.17
CA TYR A 327 2.32 -3.11 -27.44
C TYR A 327 1.63 -4.33 -28.07
N THR A 328 2.39 -5.25 -28.67
CA THR A 328 1.87 -6.49 -29.26
C THR A 328 1.86 -7.66 -28.29
N ASP A 329 2.64 -7.57 -27.21
CA ASP A 329 2.68 -8.57 -26.13
C ASP A 329 2.60 -7.89 -24.76
N VAL A 330 1.38 -7.79 -24.28
CA VAL A 330 1.06 -7.14 -22.98
C VAL A 330 1.66 -7.91 -21.80
N ASP A 331 1.71 -9.25 -21.88
CA ASP A 331 2.29 -10.06 -20.81
C ASP A 331 3.81 -9.88 -20.74
N ALA A 332 4.48 -9.73 -21.89
CA ALA A 332 5.89 -9.35 -21.93
C ALA A 332 6.11 -7.97 -21.32
N SER A 333 5.23 -7.01 -21.55
CA SER A 333 5.32 -5.66 -20.97
C SER A 333 5.24 -5.69 -19.43
N ILE A 334 4.34 -6.50 -18.86
CA ILE A 334 4.27 -6.69 -17.39
C ILE A 334 5.58 -7.30 -16.88
N LYS A 335 6.10 -8.36 -17.50
CA LYS A 335 7.38 -8.98 -17.12
C LYS A 335 8.55 -8.01 -17.20
N ASN A 336 8.62 -7.22 -18.28
CA ASN A 336 9.66 -6.22 -18.47
C ASN A 336 9.61 -5.13 -17.41
N SER A 337 8.41 -4.70 -17.00
CA SER A 337 8.28 -3.70 -15.90
C SER A 337 8.82 -4.22 -14.58
N ILE A 338 8.64 -5.52 -14.27
CA ILE A 338 9.23 -6.15 -13.10
C ILE A 338 10.75 -6.28 -13.26
N ALA A 339 11.22 -6.69 -14.44
CA ALA A 339 12.66 -6.84 -14.72
C ALA A 339 13.42 -5.52 -14.57
N ALA A 340 12.77 -4.40 -14.85
CA ALA A 340 13.32 -3.05 -14.75
C ALA A 340 13.49 -2.54 -13.31
N LEU A 341 12.91 -3.20 -12.30
CA LEU A 341 12.97 -2.77 -10.90
C LEU A 341 14.34 -3.00 -10.26
N PRO A 342 14.72 -2.18 -9.27
CA PRO A 342 15.79 -2.52 -8.34
C PRO A 342 15.49 -3.84 -7.61
N GLN A 343 16.52 -4.65 -7.32
CA GLN A 343 16.36 -6.02 -6.81
C GLN A 343 15.44 -6.09 -5.57
N ARG A 344 15.66 -5.23 -4.58
CA ARG A 344 14.84 -5.18 -3.36
C ARG A 344 13.34 -4.98 -3.64
N VAL A 345 12.99 -4.13 -4.60
CA VAL A 345 11.59 -3.88 -4.95
C VAL A 345 11.03 -5.04 -5.78
N LYS A 346 11.85 -5.62 -6.64
CA LYS A 346 11.52 -6.80 -7.44
C LYS A 346 11.13 -7.99 -6.54
N ASP A 347 11.90 -8.23 -5.48
CA ASP A 347 11.64 -9.29 -4.52
C ASP A 347 10.27 -9.10 -3.82
N SER A 348 9.88 -7.85 -3.57
CA SER A 348 8.57 -7.53 -2.98
C SER A 348 7.39 -7.78 -3.92
N VAL A 349 7.57 -7.80 -5.25
CA VAL A 349 6.46 -7.98 -6.22
C VAL A 349 5.86 -9.38 -6.16
N MET A 350 6.64 -10.42 -6.25
CA MET A 350 6.27 -11.85 -6.15
C MET A 350 4.86 -12.16 -6.69
N LEU A 351 4.69 -12.22 -8.04
CA LEU A 351 3.38 -12.45 -8.66
C LEU A 351 2.97 -13.94 -8.69
N ASP A 352 3.94 -14.82 -8.91
CA ASP A 352 3.70 -16.26 -9.00
C ASP A 352 3.72 -16.86 -7.58
N ILE A 353 2.58 -16.76 -6.91
CA ILE A 353 2.42 -17.18 -5.52
C ILE A 353 1.33 -18.25 -5.41
N ASN A 354 1.60 -19.27 -4.62
CA ASN A 354 0.68 -20.34 -4.26
C ASN A 354 0.81 -20.67 -2.77
N LYS A 355 0.01 -21.60 -2.27
CA LYS A 355 0.04 -21.99 -0.85
C LYS A 355 1.42 -22.46 -0.37
N ASP A 356 2.22 -23.09 -1.24
CA ASP A 356 3.55 -23.63 -0.89
C ASP A 356 4.58 -22.50 -0.74
N SER A 357 4.28 -21.32 -1.26
CA SER A 357 5.12 -20.12 -1.10
C SER A 357 5.23 -19.65 0.36
N PHE A 358 4.32 -20.07 1.22
CA PHE A 358 4.29 -19.71 2.65
C PHE A 358 4.95 -20.77 3.55
N SER A 359 5.31 -21.91 3.01
CA SER A 359 6.01 -22.98 3.74
C SER A 359 7.51 -22.63 3.88
N ALA A 360 8.09 -23.00 5.01
CA ALA A 360 9.50 -22.76 5.33
C ALA A 360 10.44 -23.62 4.47
#